data_ff23cd55a1262accf2c07d56820e9c14
#
_entry.id   ff23cd55a1262accf2c07d56820e9c14
#
_cell.length_a   1.000
_cell.length_b   1.000
_cell.length_c   1.000
_cell.angle_alpha   90.00
_cell.angle_beta   90.00
_cell.angle_gamma   90.00
#
_symmetry.space_group_name_H-M   'P 1'
#
loop_
_entity.id
_entity.type
_entity.pdbx_description
1 polymer ?
#
loop_
_entity_poly.entity_id
_entity_poly.type
_entity_poly.pdbx_seq_one_letter_code
_entity_poly.pdbx_strand_id
1 'polypeptide(L)'
;MTKPDWVRHAIWWQVYPLGFVGAFPADPAPAADEHRLVRIADWLDHAVVLGTSGIALGPLFASATHGYDTTDHYRIDPRLGDDADFDRLVSEARSRGLRVLLDGVFNHVGTDFPRYQEALAGGDAAWFRKRGKRFQTFEGHDGLIALNHDNPAVVDYVVDVMSHWLRRGADGWRLDAAYAVPERFWAHVLPRVRESFPDAWFVGEVIHGDYPAIVAAATFDSVTQYELWKATWSSLNDGNFHELDHALRRHDEFLDAFAPMTFVGNHDVTRVASVLDDPRHVEHALVLLLTTGGVPSIYAGDEWAYRGVKEERFGGDDAVRPEFAAHPSDDEPLGQDVFRLHQYLIGLRRRNPWLHEARTSALHLTNRHYVYRTQAGDNALVVALNVDDTPLRVSLSELGIGSGRLVAGSGAPAEATVDEVEVAPHGWAIVAP
;
A
#
# COMPACT_ATOMS: atom_id res chain seq x y z
N MET A 1 20.79 -0.60 -10.33
CA MET A 1 19.77 -0.68 -11.40
C MET A 1 18.98 0.62 -11.36
N THR A 2 18.63 1.20 -12.48
CA THR A 2 17.79 2.41 -12.52
C THR A 2 16.34 2.01 -12.20
N LYS A 3 15.76 2.64 -11.19
CA LYS A 3 14.33 2.48 -10.85
C LYS A 3 13.50 3.08 -11.99
N PRO A 4 12.28 2.56 -12.26
CA PRO A 4 11.42 3.14 -13.29
C PRO A 4 11.04 4.58 -12.95
N ASP A 5 11.25 5.52 -13.87
CA ASP A 5 11.03 6.96 -13.64
C ASP A 5 9.59 7.30 -13.28
N TRP A 6 8.63 6.52 -13.75
CA TRP A 6 7.21 6.75 -13.51
C TRP A 6 6.83 6.60 -12.01
N VAL A 7 7.61 5.84 -11.23
CA VAL A 7 7.33 5.56 -9.81
C VAL A 7 7.36 6.84 -8.96
N ARG A 8 8.14 7.84 -9.33
CA ARG A 8 8.19 9.14 -8.63
C ARG A 8 6.84 9.87 -8.61
N HIS A 9 5.93 9.49 -9.50
CA HIS A 9 4.58 10.04 -9.60
C HIS A 9 3.51 9.06 -9.14
N ALA A 10 3.92 7.87 -8.66
CA ALA A 10 2.97 6.83 -8.28
C ALA A 10 2.27 7.18 -6.96
N ILE A 11 0.95 7.07 -7.00
CA ILE A 11 0.05 7.08 -5.86
C ILE A 11 -0.96 5.97 -6.14
N TRP A 12 -0.95 4.95 -5.30
CA TRP A 12 -1.76 3.76 -5.53
C TRP A 12 -3.14 3.88 -4.87
N TRP A 13 -4.18 3.40 -5.55
CA TRP A 13 -5.44 3.01 -4.95
C TRP A 13 -5.42 1.50 -4.79
N GLN A 14 -5.34 1.01 -3.56
CA GLN A 14 -5.23 -0.42 -3.27
C GLN A 14 -6.62 -1.03 -3.11
N VAL A 15 -6.88 -2.12 -3.84
CA VAL A 15 -8.14 -2.86 -3.82
C VAL A 15 -7.86 -4.31 -3.43
N TYR A 16 -8.66 -4.88 -2.54
CA TYR A 16 -8.70 -6.32 -2.30
C TYR A 16 -9.85 -6.93 -3.11
N PRO A 17 -9.57 -7.56 -4.26
CA PRO A 17 -10.59 -7.85 -5.30
C PRO A 17 -11.72 -8.74 -4.81
N LEU A 18 -11.42 -9.86 -4.14
CA LEU A 18 -12.43 -10.82 -3.69
C LEU A 18 -13.45 -10.20 -2.73
N GLY A 19 -12.99 -9.39 -1.77
CA GLY A 19 -13.88 -8.64 -0.88
C GLY A 19 -14.63 -7.57 -1.64
N PHE A 20 -13.92 -6.73 -2.40
CA PHE A 20 -14.48 -5.59 -3.11
C PHE A 20 -15.69 -5.95 -3.98
N VAL A 21 -15.65 -7.10 -4.66
CA VAL A 21 -16.75 -7.56 -5.53
C VAL A 21 -17.74 -8.52 -4.84
N GLY A 22 -17.64 -8.70 -3.51
CA GLY A 22 -18.50 -9.62 -2.76
C GLY A 22 -18.29 -11.10 -3.10
N ALA A 23 -17.07 -11.47 -3.51
CA ALA A 23 -16.72 -12.85 -3.82
C ALA A 23 -16.12 -13.61 -2.62
N PHE A 24 -15.96 -12.93 -1.49
CA PHE A 24 -15.42 -13.47 -0.25
C PHE A 24 -16.07 -12.76 0.97
N PRO A 25 -16.33 -13.47 2.08
CA PRO A 25 -16.15 -14.90 2.27
C PRO A 25 -17.11 -15.70 1.38
N ALA A 26 -16.63 -16.81 0.84
CA ALA A 26 -17.40 -17.60 -0.12
C ALA A 26 -18.64 -18.23 0.54
N ASP A 27 -19.79 -17.69 0.22
CA ASP A 27 -21.01 -18.48 0.16
C ASP A 27 -21.18 -19.01 -1.27
N PRO A 28 -21.83 -20.14 -1.49
CA PRO A 28 -21.47 -21.17 -2.47
C PRO A 28 -20.87 -20.62 -3.76
N ALA A 29 -19.92 -21.38 -4.33
CA ALA A 29 -19.19 -21.00 -5.54
C ALA A 29 -20.09 -20.20 -6.50
N PRO A 30 -19.69 -18.97 -6.91
CA PRO A 30 -20.45 -18.19 -7.85
C PRO A 30 -20.73 -19.02 -9.09
N ALA A 31 -21.86 -18.80 -9.75
CA ALA A 31 -22.14 -19.41 -11.03
C ALA A 31 -20.96 -19.16 -11.96
N ALA A 32 -20.53 -20.18 -12.70
CA ALA A 32 -19.30 -20.17 -13.52
C ALA A 32 -19.23 -19.04 -14.56
N ASP A 33 -20.23 -18.20 -14.66
CA ASP A 33 -20.40 -17.14 -15.65
C ASP A 33 -20.42 -15.72 -15.04
N GLU A 34 -20.01 -15.55 -13.77
CA GLU A 34 -19.98 -14.21 -13.15
C GLU A 34 -18.65 -13.49 -13.42
N HIS A 35 -18.71 -12.46 -14.24
CA HIS A 35 -17.59 -11.59 -14.59
C HIS A 35 -17.46 -10.41 -13.60
N ARG A 36 -17.19 -10.70 -12.30
CA ARG A 36 -17.21 -9.71 -11.21
C ARG A 36 -16.04 -8.71 -11.28
N LEU A 37 -14.94 -9.08 -11.93
CA LEU A 37 -13.77 -8.19 -12.09
C LEU A 37 -14.13 -6.91 -12.85
N VAL A 38 -15.17 -6.96 -13.70
CA VAL A 38 -15.73 -5.79 -14.39
C VAL A 38 -16.15 -4.71 -13.40
N ARG A 39 -16.65 -5.06 -12.20
CA ARG A 39 -17.01 -4.08 -11.16
C ARG A 39 -15.84 -3.21 -10.75
N ILE A 40 -14.62 -3.76 -10.71
CA ILE A 40 -13.41 -2.94 -10.43
C ILE A 40 -13.14 -1.99 -11.60
N ALA A 41 -13.35 -2.42 -12.84
CA ALA A 41 -13.21 -1.55 -14.01
C ALA A 41 -14.20 -0.36 -13.96
N ASP A 42 -15.42 -0.56 -13.47
CA ASP A 42 -16.42 0.49 -13.30
C ASP A 42 -16.04 1.54 -12.24
N TRP A 43 -15.10 1.21 -11.35
CA TRP A 43 -14.54 2.11 -10.33
C TRP A 43 -13.25 2.83 -10.75
N LEU A 44 -12.71 2.58 -11.95
CA LEU A 44 -11.46 3.22 -12.37
C LEU A 44 -11.59 4.74 -12.51
N ASP A 45 -12.77 5.25 -12.89
CA ASP A 45 -13.01 6.70 -12.92
C ASP A 45 -12.99 7.30 -11.51
N HIS A 46 -13.43 6.56 -10.48
CA HIS A 46 -13.29 6.97 -9.09
C HIS A 46 -11.81 7.12 -8.70
N ALA A 47 -10.95 6.15 -9.04
CA ALA A 47 -9.51 6.23 -8.81
C ALA A 47 -8.88 7.47 -9.49
N VAL A 48 -9.32 7.80 -10.71
CA VAL A 48 -8.89 9.01 -11.43
C VAL A 48 -9.38 10.28 -10.72
N VAL A 49 -10.65 10.31 -10.31
CA VAL A 49 -11.26 11.47 -9.60
C VAL A 49 -10.61 11.67 -8.23
N LEU A 50 -10.27 10.60 -7.52
CA LEU A 50 -9.50 10.64 -6.29
C LEU A 50 -8.12 11.26 -6.52
N GLY A 51 -7.55 11.07 -7.71
CA GLY A 51 -6.27 11.61 -8.14
C GLY A 51 -5.12 10.61 -8.08
N THR A 52 -5.39 9.33 -7.90
CA THR A 52 -4.36 8.28 -7.93
C THR A 52 -3.83 8.06 -9.35
N SER A 53 -2.68 7.41 -9.47
CA SER A 53 -2.01 7.17 -10.76
C SER A 53 -1.93 5.68 -11.11
N GLY A 54 -2.51 4.83 -10.26
CA GLY A 54 -2.55 3.39 -10.48
C GLY A 54 -3.43 2.68 -9.47
N ILE A 55 -3.76 1.45 -9.81
CA ILE A 55 -4.47 0.52 -8.94
C ILE A 55 -3.49 -0.57 -8.48
N ALA A 56 -3.47 -0.85 -7.17
CA ALA A 56 -2.74 -1.98 -6.58
C ALA A 56 -3.77 -3.05 -6.20
N LEU A 57 -3.75 -4.15 -6.92
CA LEU A 57 -4.72 -5.23 -6.75
C LEU A 57 -4.15 -6.29 -5.82
N GLY A 58 -4.89 -6.67 -4.77
CA GLY A 58 -4.64 -7.88 -4.02
C GLY A 58 -4.74 -9.12 -4.90
N PRO A 59 -4.61 -10.35 -4.35
CA PRO A 59 -4.55 -11.56 -5.15
C PRO A 59 -5.74 -11.72 -6.10
N LEU A 60 -5.42 -11.96 -7.38
CA LEU A 60 -6.40 -12.18 -8.46
C LEU A 60 -6.47 -13.62 -8.93
N PHE A 61 -5.49 -14.45 -8.55
CA PHE A 61 -5.30 -15.78 -9.12
C PHE A 61 -6.17 -16.81 -8.43
N ALA A 62 -6.47 -17.89 -9.16
CA ALA A 62 -7.27 -18.98 -8.61
C ALA A 62 -6.76 -19.43 -7.26
N SER A 63 -7.65 -19.45 -6.28
CA SER A 63 -7.36 -19.74 -4.89
C SER A 63 -8.47 -20.56 -4.26
N ALA A 64 -8.15 -21.22 -3.14
CA ALA A 64 -9.14 -22.05 -2.46
C ALA A 64 -10.12 -21.19 -1.64
N THR A 65 -9.64 -20.08 -1.00
CA THR A 65 -10.47 -19.25 -0.13
C THR A 65 -10.22 -17.74 -0.34
N HIS A 66 -9.23 -17.18 0.33
CA HIS A 66 -9.03 -15.71 0.46
C HIS A 66 -8.03 -15.11 -0.54
N GLY A 67 -7.61 -15.83 -1.57
CA GLY A 67 -6.64 -15.34 -2.56
C GLY A 67 -5.18 -15.62 -2.22
N TYR A 68 -4.82 -15.67 -0.94
CA TYR A 68 -3.45 -15.96 -0.50
C TYR A 68 -3.14 -17.47 -0.44
N ASP A 69 -4.10 -18.33 -0.67
CA ASP A 69 -3.96 -19.79 -0.82
C ASP A 69 -4.08 -20.20 -2.29
N THR A 70 -3.22 -19.61 -3.12
CA THR A 70 -3.23 -19.76 -4.59
C THR A 70 -3.13 -21.23 -5.01
N THR A 71 -4.01 -21.62 -5.95
CA THR A 71 -4.05 -22.95 -6.55
C THR A 71 -3.54 -22.97 -7.99
N ASP A 72 -3.63 -21.84 -8.70
CA ASP A 72 -3.09 -21.68 -10.06
C ASP A 72 -2.74 -20.21 -10.32
N HIS A 73 -1.45 -19.91 -10.50
CA HIS A 73 -0.96 -18.56 -10.78
C HIS A 73 -1.15 -18.10 -12.24
N TYR A 74 -1.57 -18.99 -13.14
CA TYR A 74 -1.81 -18.64 -14.55
C TYR A 74 -3.27 -18.39 -14.87
N ARG A 75 -4.15 -18.51 -13.90
CA ARG A 75 -5.58 -18.40 -14.07
C ARG A 75 -6.15 -17.35 -13.12
N ILE A 76 -7.01 -16.49 -13.63
CA ILE A 76 -7.82 -15.59 -12.79
C ILE A 76 -8.76 -16.44 -11.93
N ASP A 77 -8.99 -16.00 -10.69
CA ASP A 77 -9.92 -16.68 -9.79
C ASP A 77 -11.32 -16.73 -10.40
N PRO A 78 -11.93 -17.92 -10.53
CA PRO A 78 -13.24 -18.06 -11.17
C PRO A 78 -14.34 -17.24 -10.49
N ARG A 79 -14.16 -16.85 -9.24
CA ARG A 79 -15.08 -15.96 -8.52
C ARG A 79 -15.00 -14.51 -8.97
N LEU A 80 -13.91 -14.13 -9.63
CA LEU A 80 -13.67 -12.81 -10.19
C LEU A 80 -14.02 -12.74 -11.68
N GLY A 81 -13.80 -13.84 -12.41
CA GLY A 81 -14.02 -13.91 -13.85
C GLY A 81 -12.95 -14.73 -14.55
N ASP A 82 -12.50 -14.24 -15.70
CA ASP A 82 -11.53 -14.93 -16.54
C ASP A 82 -10.40 -13.99 -17.04
N ASP A 83 -9.56 -14.54 -17.89
CA ASP A 83 -8.45 -13.83 -18.52
C ASP A 83 -8.88 -12.65 -19.39
N ALA A 84 -10.07 -12.72 -20.03
CA ALA A 84 -10.59 -11.64 -20.85
C ALA A 84 -11.04 -10.45 -19.99
N ASP A 85 -11.56 -10.72 -18.79
CA ASP A 85 -11.92 -9.69 -17.81
C ASP A 85 -10.67 -8.96 -17.31
N PHE A 86 -9.58 -9.70 -17.09
CA PHE A 86 -8.30 -9.09 -16.73
C PHE A 86 -7.76 -8.19 -17.85
N ASP A 87 -7.74 -8.68 -19.09
CA ASP A 87 -7.29 -7.91 -20.26
C ASP A 87 -8.11 -6.63 -20.42
N ARG A 88 -9.43 -6.72 -20.21
CA ARG A 88 -10.32 -5.58 -20.22
C ARG A 88 -9.96 -4.59 -19.10
N LEU A 89 -9.81 -5.04 -17.86
CA LEU A 89 -9.45 -4.19 -16.73
C LEU A 89 -8.14 -3.43 -16.99
N VAL A 90 -7.11 -4.13 -17.47
CA VAL A 90 -5.80 -3.53 -17.80
C VAL A 90 -5.93 -2.51 -18.95
N SER A 91 -6.71 -2.85 -20.00
CA SER A 91 -6.94 -1.95 -21.12
C SER A 91 -7.65 -0.67 -20.68
N GLU A 92 -8.68 -0.80 -19.85
CA GLU A 92 -9.43 0.33 -19.31
C GLU A 92 -8.61 1.18 -18.34
N ALA A 93 -7.79 0.56 -17.48
CA ALA A 93 -6.84 1.27 -16.62
C ALA A 93 -5.85 2.10 -17.47
N ARG A 94 -5.24 1.48 -18.47
CA ARG A 94 -4.34 2.16 -19.40
C ARG A 94 -4.96 3.33 -20.15
N SER A 95 -6.20 3.17 -20.62
CA SER A 95 -6.90 4.23 -21.35
C SER A 95 -7.11 5.49 -20.50
N ARG A 96 -7.12 5.32 -19.18
CA ARG A 96 -7.23 6.39 -18.17
C ARG A 96 -5.87 6.86 -17.63
N GLY A 97 -4.78 6.29 -18.13
CA GLY A 97 -3.42 6.58 -17.64
C GLY A 97 -3.09 5.96 -16.28
N LEU A 98 -3.86 4.97 -15.82
CA LEU A 98 -3.64 4.25 -14.59
C LEU A 98 -2.69 3.06 -14.80
N ARG A 99 -1.75 2.87 -13.88
CA ARG A 99 -0.87 1.71 -13.78
C ARG A 99 -1.55 0.58 -13.01
N VAL A 100 -1.10 -0.65 -13.25
CA VAL A 100 -1.63 -1.86 -12.58
C VAL A 100 -0.51 -2.58 -11.85
N LEU A 101 -0.62 -2.66 -10.52
CA LEU A 101 0.27 -3.44 -9.66
C LEU A 101 -0.48 -4.70 -9.22
N LEU A 102 0.14 -5.87 -9.40
CA LEU A 102 -0.42 -7.16 -8.98
C LEU A 102 0.18 -7.63 -7.65
N ASP A 103 -0.53 -8.50 -6.97
CA ASP A 103 -0.06 -9.17 -5.76
C ASP A 103 0.38 -10.61 -6.09
N GLY A 104 1.62 -10.92 -5.77
CA GLY A 104 2.25 -12.21 -6.06
C GLY A 104 2.49 -13.02 -4.79
N VAL A 105 1.72 -14.08 -4.60
CA VAL A 105 1.87 -15.02 -3.49
C VAL A 105 2.86 -16.12 -3.89
N PHE A 106 4.14 -15.91 -3.61
CA PHE A 106 5.21 -16.83 -4.00
C PHE A 106 5.97 -17.43 -2.82
N ASN A 107 5.58 -17.13 -1.60
CA ASN A 107 6.10 -17.79 -0.41
C ASN A 107 5.50 -19.18 -0.21
N HIS A 108 4.22 -19.34 -0.52
CA HIS A 108 3.44 -20.54 -0.30
C HIS A 108 2.35 -20.69 -1.36
N VAL A 109 1.67 -21.82 -1.36
CA VAL A 109 0.52 -22.13 -2.22
C VAL A 109 -0.57 -22.84 -1.40
N GLY A 110 -1.79 -22.86 -1.93
CA GLY A 110 -2.90 -23.61 -1.36
C GLY A 110 -2.73 -25.13 -1.48
N THR A 111 -3.49 -25.88 -0.70
CA THR A 111 -3.45 -27.35 -0.72
C THR A 111 -3.90 -27.96 -2.05
N ASP A 112 -4.72 -27.25 -2.82
CA ASP A 112 -5.21 -27.74 -4.12
C ASP A 112 -4.27 -27.39 -5.28
N PHE A 113 -3.09 -26.81 -4.98
CA PHE A 113 -2.06 -26.57 -6.00
C PHE A 113 -1.63 -27.89 -6.66
N PRO A 114 -1.70 -28.03 -8.00
CA PRO A 114 -1.53 -29.32 -8.68
C PRO A 114 -0.23 -30.05 -8.32
N ARG A 115 0.90 -29.36 -8.28
CA ARG A 115 2.19 -29.98 -7.92
C ARG A 115 2.24 -30.44 -6.46
N TYR A 116 1.47 -29.82 -5.56
CA TYR A 116 1.35 -30.31 -4.19
C TYR A 116 0.53 -31.60 -4.15
N GLN A 117 -0.56 -31.68 -4.90
CA GLN A 117 -1.34 -32.89 -5.04
C GLN A 117 -0.52 -34.05 -5.66
N GLU A 118 0.28 -33.75 -6.69
CA GLU A 118 1.24 -34.72 -7.25
C GLU A 118 2.24 -35.21 -6.20
N ALA A 119 2.80 -34.30 -5.40
CA ALA A 119 3.76 -34.64 -4.34
C ALA A 119 3.13 -35.51 -3.23
N LEU A 120 1.85 -35.29 -2.89
CA LEU A 120 1.10 -36.13 -1.96
C LEU A 120 0.84 -37.53 -2.53
N ALA A 121 0.64 -37.65 -3.84
CA ALA A 121 0.46 -38.91 -4.54
C ALA A 121 1.80 -39.68 -4.78
N GLY A 122 2.92 -39.17 -4.26
CA GLY A 122 4.23 -39.81 -4.38
C GLY A 122 5.09 -39.33 -5.55
N GLY A 123 4.68 -38.24 -6.22
CA GLY A 123 5.46 -37.56 -7.24
C GLY A 123 6.55 -36.64 -6.67
N ASP A 124 7.03 -35.68 -7.48
CA ASP A 124 8.13 -34.79 -7.12
C ASP A 124 7.76 -33.84 -5.99
N ALA A 125 8.35 -34.05 -4.82
CA ALA A 125 8.15 -33.23 -3.64
C ALA A 125 9.25 -32.15 -3.44
N ALA A 126 10.21 -32.02 -4.36
CA ALA A 126 11.31 -31.05 -4.27
C ALA A 126 10.83 -29.60 -4.41
N TRP A 127 9.61 -29.38 -4.88
CA TRP A 127 8.95 -28.08 -4.98
C TRP A 127 8.62 -27.45 -3.63
N PHE A 128 8.57 -28.25 -2.57
CA PHE A 128 8.08 -27.81 -1.28
C PHE A 128 9.11 -28.01 -0.19
N ARG A 129 9.14 -27.09 0.77
CA ARG A 129 9.98 -27.24 1.97
C ARG A 129 9.45 -28.39 2.83
N LYS A 130 10.39 -29.16 3.39
CA LYS A 130 10.10 -30.26 4.30
C LYS A 130 10.91 -30.16 5.59
N ARG A 131 10.28 -30.59 6.69
CA ARG A 131 10.96 -30.88 7.96
C ARG A 131 10.74 -32.36 8.29
N GLY A 132 11.74 -33.16 8.01
CA GLY A 132 11.62 -34.63 8.04
C GLY A 132 10.66 -35.12 6.95
N LYS A 133 9.58 -35.81 7.35
CA LYS A 133 8.56 -36.31 6.40
C LYS A 133 7.38 -35.36 6.15
N ARG A 134 7.29 -34.25 6.91
CA ARG A 134 6.16 -33.30 6.82
C ARG A 134 6.53 -32.11 5.92
N PHE A 135 5.59 -31.69 5.10
CA PHE A 135 5.67 -30.41 4.43
C PHE A 135 5.61 -29.28 5.43
N GLN A 136 6.37 -28.22 5.21
CA GLN A 136 6.31 -27.01 6.00
C GLN A 136 5.13 -26.15 5.53
N THR A 137 4.52 -25.44 6.48
CA THR A 137 3.44 -24.49 6.24
C THR A 137 3.87 -23.09 6.65
N PHE A 138 3.24 -22.08 6.08
CA PHE A 138 3.50 -20.69 6.42
C PHE A 138 2.79 -20.34 7.73
N GLU A 139 3.55 -19.84 8.71
CA GLU A 139 3.07 -19.36 10.03
C GLU A 139 2.13 -20.33 10.77
N GLY A 140 2.26 -21.63 10.49
CA GLY A 140 1.45 -22.67 11.15
C GLY A 140 0.04 -22.86 10.54
N HIS A 141 -0.24 -22.21 9.42
CA HIS A 141 -1.50 -22.39 8.68
C HIS A 141 -1.42 -23.63 7.79
N ASP A 142 -2.10 -24.70 8.15
CA ASP A 142 -2.06 -26.00 7.44
C ASP A 142 -2.47 -25.90 5.96
N GLY A 143 -3.24 -24.89 5.57
CA GLY A 143 -3.66 -24.62 4.20
C GLY A 143 -2.61 -23.94 3.32
N LEU A 144 -1.49 -23.43 3.88
CA LEU A 144 -0.50 -22.61 3.18
C LEU A 144 0.84 -23.36 3.10
N ILE A 145 1.07 -24.07 2.00
CA ILE A 145 2.21 -24.98 1.82
C ILE A 145 3.44 -24.22 1.31
N ALA A 146 4.51 -24.19 2.11
CA ALA A 146 5.70 -23.41 1.80
C ALA A 146 6.47 -23.97 0.59
N LEU A 147 6.73 -23.09 -0.40
CA LEU A 147 7.52 -23.41 -1.58
C LEU A 147 9.01 -23.57 -1.21
N ASN A 148 9.72 -24.40 -1.94
CA ASN A 148 11.15 -24.60 -1.79
C ASN A 148 11.92 -23.61 -2.66
N HIS A 149 12.25 -22.45 -2.11
CA HIS A 149 12.97 -21.38 -2.80
C HIS A 149 14.42 -21.71 -3.18
N ASP A 150 14.96 -22.86 -2.73
CA ASP A 150 16.25 -23.36 -3.16
C ASP A 150 16.18 -24.24 -4.43
N ASN A 151 14.96 -24.58 -4.87
CA ASN A 151 14.74 -25.36 -6.08
C ASN A 151 14.74 -24.45 -7.32
N PRO A 152 15.68 -24.67 -8.28
CA PRO A 152 15.71 -23.86 -9.51
C PRO A 152 14.40 -23.89 -10.32
N ALA A 153 13.65 -25.00 -10.27
CA ALA A 153 12.38 -25.11 -10.97
C ALA A 153 11.31 -24.18 -10.37
N VAL A 154 11.38 -23.86 -9.08
CA VAL A 154 10.53 -22.86 -8.44
C VAL A 154 10.94 -21.44 -8.87
N VAL A 155 12.25 -21.18 -8.99
CA VAL A 155 12.76 -19.91 -9.54
C VAL A 155 12.25 -19.71 -10.97
N ASP A 156 12.41 -20.71 -11.84
CA ASP A 156 11.97 -20.66 -13.24
C ASP A 156 10.46 -20.42 -13.34
N TYR A 157 9.68 -21.12 -12.52
CA TYR A 157 8.23 -20.97 -12.46
C TYR A 157 7.81 -19.55 -12.08
N VAL A 158 8.41 -18.98 -11.04
CA VAL A 158 8.04 -17.62 -10.58
C VAL A 158 8.43 -16.57 -11.61
N VAL A 159 9.60 -16.69 -12.25
CA VAL A 159 10.00 -15.83 -13.38
C VAL A 159 8.98 -15.89 -14.51
N ASP A 160 8.50 -17.10 -14.85
CA ASP A 160 7.56 -17.29 -15.94
C ASP A 160 6.16 -16.74 -15.61
N VAL A 161 5.66 -16.98 -14.39
CA VAL A 161 4.40 -16.38 -13.90
C VAL A 161 4.46 -14.86 -13.92
N MET A 162 5.50 -14.26 -13.33
CA MET A 162 5.64 -12.81 -13.28
C MET A 162 5.71 -12.22 -14.70
N SER A 163 6.48 -12.87 -15.59
CA SER A 163 6.62 -12.43 -16.98
C SER A 163 5.32 -12.59 -17.78
N HIS A 164 4.53 -13.63 -17.50
CA HIS A 164 3.25 -13.87 -18.14
C HIS A 164 2.30 -12.67 -17.93
N TRP A 165 2.09 -12.23 -16.69
CA TRP A 165 1.16 -11.15 -16.38
C TRP A 165 1.70 -9.77 -16.74
N LEU A 166 3.03 -9.56 -16.69
CA LEU A 166 3.64 -8.33 -17.22
C LEU A 166 3.45 -8.20 -18.73
N ARG A 167 3.54 -9.31 -19.50
CA ARG A 167 3.20 -9.33 -20.94
C ARG A 167 1.73 -8.97 -21.19
N ARG A 168 0.83 -9.32 -20.27
CA ARG A 168 -0.60 -8.99 -20.34
C ARG A 168 -0.90 -7.58 -19.84
N GLY A 169 0.11 -6.87 -19.36
CA GLY A 169 0.04 -5.44 -19.15
C GLY A 169 0.03 -4.95 -17.72
N ALA A 170 0.35 -5.80 -16.75
CA ALA A 170 0.72 -5.33 -15.43
C ALA A 170 1.99 -4.48 -15.49
N ASP A 171 2.12 -3.52 -14.59
CA ASP A 171 3.26 -2.60 -14.51
C ASP A 171 4.23 -2.99 -13.39
N GLY A 172 3.89 -3.95 -12.55
CA GLY A 172 4.73 -4.41 -11.46
C GLY A 172 4.05 -5.38 -10.51
N TRP A 173 4.74 -5.68 -9.42
CA TRP A 173 4.32 -6.66 -8.42
C TRP A 173 4.55 -6.18 -6.99
N ARG A 174 3.54 -6.30 -6.14
CA ARG A 174 3.71 -6.43 -4.69
C ARG A 174 3.96 -7.91 -4.41
N LEU A 175 4.98 -8.23 -3.64
CA LEU A 175 5.40 -9.60 -3.35
C LEU A 175 4.99 -9.92 -1.92
N ASP A 176 3.96 -10.75 -1.81
CA ASP A 176 3.37 -11.18 -0.55
C ASP A 176 4.38 -11.92 0.33
N ALA A 177 4.32 -11.67 1.64
CA ALA A 177 5.19 -12.30 2.64
C ALA A 177 6.67 -12.36 2.22
N ALA A 178 7.17 -11.30 1.56
CA ALA A 178 8.54 -11.28 1.05
C ALA A 178 9.59 -11.42 2.18
N TYR A 179 9.24 -11.01 3.41
CA TYR A 179 10.06 -11.19 4.60
C TYR A 179 10.31 -12.67 4.97
N ALA A 180 9.42 -13.59 4.54
CA ALA A 180 9.52 -15.02 4.80
C ALA A 180 10.26 -15.79 3.69
N VAL A 181 10.55 -15.14 2.56
CA VAL A 181 11.28 -15.69 1.41
C VAL A 181 12.75 -15.27 1.48
N PRO A 182 13.72 -16.20 1.34
CA PRO A 182 15.12 -15.82 1.34
C PRO A 182 15.44 -14.77 0.26
N GLU A 183 16.18 -13.72 0.59
CA GLU A 183 16.51 -12.61 -0.32
C GLU A 183 17.23 -13.10 -1.58
N ARG A 184 18.07 -14.15 -1.46
CA ARG A 184 18.76 -14.76 -2.61
C ARG A 184 17.80 -15.30 -3.68
N PHE A 185 16.59 -15.74 -3.28
CA PHE A 185 15.59 -16.19 -4.25
C PHE A 185 15.16 -15.03 -5.14
N TRP A 186 14.81 -13.88 -4.53
CA TRP A 186 14.44 -12.68 -5.28
C TRP A 186 15.59 -12.16 -6.14
N ALA A 187 16.84 -12.23 -5.62
CA ALA A 187 18.04 -11.87 -6.37
C ALA A 187 18.29 -12.76 -7.61
N HIS A 188 17.69 -13.97 -7.66
CA HIS A 188 17.70 -14.81 -8.86
C HIS A 188 16.49 -14.55 -9.77
N VAL A 189 15.32 -14.22 -9.21
CA VAL A 189 14.08 -14.03 -9.96
C VAL A 189 14.04 -12.66 -10.63
N LEU A 190 14.15 -11.57 -9.84
CA LEU A 190 13.84 -10.22 -10.32
C LEU A 190 14.76 -9.71 -11.43
N PRO A 191 16.09 -9.95 -11.42
CA PRO A 191 16.93 -9.56 -12.54
C PRO A 191 16.50 -10.20 -13.86
N ARG A 192 16.11 -11.48 -13.84
CA ARG A 192 15.65 -12.21 -15.03
C ARG A 192 14.34 -11.65 -15.58
N VAL A 193 13.42 -11.27 -14.70
CA VAL A 193 12.17 -10.60 -15.11
C VAL A 193 12.48 -9.24 -15.74
N ARG A 194 13.40 -8.45 -15.13
CA ARG A 194 13.80 -7.14 -15.62
C ARG A 194 14.51 -7.17 -16.98
N GLU A 195 15.15 -8.26 -17.35
CA GLU A 195 15.72 -8.41 -18.71
C GLU A 195 14.68 -8.18 -19.80
N SER A 196 13.43 -8.60 -19.59
CA SER A 196 12.34 -8.43 -20.53
C SER A 196 11.42 -7.26 -20.19
N PHE A 197 11.36 -6.84 -18.93
CA PHE A 197 10.48 -5.82 -18.40
C PHE A 197 11.24 -4.82 -17.53
N PRO A 198 12.13 -3.99 -18.12
CA PRO A 198 13.00 -3.09 -17.36
C PRO A 198 12.23 -2.00 -16.61
N ASP A 199 11.01 -1.67 -17.03
CA ASP A 199 10.14 -0.67 -16.41
C ASP A 199 9.17 -1.27 -15.37
N ALA A 200 9.25 -2.57 -15.08
CA ALA A 200 8.44 -3.19 -14.03
C ALA A 200 8.95 -2.80 -12.64
N TRP A 201 8.02 -2.51 -11.73
CA TRP A 201 8.32 -2.15 -10.34
C TRP A 201 8.00 -3.30 -9.39
N PHE A 202 8.92 -3.55 -8.44
CA PHE A 202 8.82 -4.66 -7.50
C PHE A 202 8.90 -4.16 -6.06
N VAL A 203 7.81 -4.32 -5.32
CA VAL A 203 7.72 -3.96 -3.91
C VAL A 203 7.53 -5.21 -3.07
N GLY A 204 8.47 -5.47 -2.15
CA GLY A 204 8.35 -6.59 -1.20
C GLY A 204 7.50 -6.20 0.00
N GLU A 205 6.59 -7.08 0.41
CA GLU A 205 6.00 -6.93 1.72
C GLU A 205 7.02 -7.31 2.79
N VAL A 206 7.43 -6.31 3.57
CA VAL A 206 8.34 -6.47 4.71
C VAL A 206 7.74 -5.76 5.91
N ILE A 207 7.60 -6.46 7.03
CA ILE A 207 6.92 -5.95 8.23
C ILE A 207 7.94 -5.35 9.21
N HIS A 208 9.15 -5.88 9.26
CA HIS A 208 10.23 -5.45 10.16
C HIS A 208 11.59 -5.88 9.63
N GLY A 209 12.65 -5.34 10.19
CA GLY A 209 14.04 -5.73 9.90
C GLY A 209 14.89 -4.57 9.37
N ASP A 210 16.02 -4.92 8.79
CA ASP A 210 16.91 -3.97 8.11
C ASP A 210 16.43 -3.78 6.66
N TYR A 211 15.49 -2.86 6.45
CA TYR A 211 14.87 -2.64 5.14
C TYR A 211 15.89 -2.32 4.03
N PRO A 212 16.88 -1.44 4.24
CA PRO A 212 17.92 -1.21 3.24
C PRO A 212 18.71 -2.46 2.85
N ALA A 213 19.10 -3.28 3.85
CA ALA A 213 19.81 -4.53 3.61
C ALA A 213 18.94 -5.52 2.83
N ILE A 214 17.67 -5.68 3.20
CA ILE A 214 16.71 -6.56 2.51
C ILE A 214 16.50 -6.12 1.07
N VAL A 215 16.25 -4.82 0.83
CA VAL A 215 16.05 -4.26 -0.51
C VAL A 215 17.27 -4.51 -1.40
N ALA A 216 18.46 -4.27 -0.86
CA ALA A 216 19.70 -4.48 -1.60
C ALA A 216 19.95 -5.96 -1.93
N ALA A 217 19.76 -6.86 -0.93
CA ALA A 217 20.01 -8.29 -1.09
C ALA A 217 18.98 -8.98 -2.00
N ALA A 218 17.70 -8.59 -1.89
CA ALA A 218 16.62 -9.13 -2.70
C ALA A 218 16.48 -8.45 -4.08
N THR A 219 17.15 -7.34 -4.31
CA THR A 219 17.02 -6.48 -5.51
C THR A 219 15.61 -5.89 -5.69
N PHE A 220 14.89 -5.63 -4.61
CA PHE A 220 13.61 -4.92 -4.65
C PHE A 220 13.80 -3.46 -5.06
N ASP A 221 12.75 -2.85 -5.62
CA ASP A 221 12.71 -1.39 -5.84
C ASP A 221 12.19 -0.66 -4.61
N SER A 222 11.35 -1.34 -3.81
CA SER A 222 10.71 -0.80 -2.61
C SER A 222 10.28 -1.92 -1.66
N VAL A 223 9.91 -1.53 -0.45
CA VAL A 223 9.19 -2.38 0.52
C VAL A 223 8.07 -1.60 1.20
N THR A 224 7.11 -2.32 1.79
CA THR A 224 6.00 -1.75 2.57
C THR A 224 6.51 -1.13 3.88
N GLN A 225 6.03 0.07 4.22
CA GLN A 225 6.52 0.84 5.38
C GLN A 225 5.62 0.67 6.62
N TYR A 226 5.65 -0.51 7.20
CA TYR A 226 4.87 -0.85 8.39
C TYR A 226 5.31 -0.11 9.66
N GLU A 227 6.60 0.23 9.78
CA GLU A 227 7.11 0.97 10.95
C GLU A 227 6.50 2.37 11.02
N LEU A 228 6.45 3.10 9.90
CA LEU A 228 5.85 4.43 9.84
C LEU A 228 4.32 4.36 9.98
N TRP A 229 3.67 3.35 9.36
CA TRP A 229 2.24 3.10 9.56
C TRP A 229 1.91 2.96 11.05
N LYS A 230 2.65 2.11 11.77
CA LYS A 230 2.44 1.88 13.20
C LYS A 230 2.67 3.16 14.01
N ALA A 231 3.78 3.85 13.78
CA ALA A 231 4.11 5.09 14.48
C ALA A 231 3.10 6.22 14.21
N THR A 232 2.51 6.27 13.01
CA THR A 232 1.49 7.27 12.68
C THR A 232 0.27 7.14 13.59
N TRP A 233 -0.37 5.98 13.63
CA TRP A 233 -1.59 5.84 14.42
C TRP A 233 -1.32 5.80 15.93
N SER A 234 -0.23 5.15 16.37
CA SER A 234 0.07 5.07 17.80
C SER A 234 0.44 6.45 18.39
N SER A 235 1.24 7.25 17.67
CA SER A 235 1.58 8.60 18.13
C SER A 235 0.37 9.52 18.24
N LEU A 236 -0.59 9.39 17.33
CA LEU A 236 -1.83 10.15 17.35
C LEU A 236 -2.75 9.74 18.51
N ASN A 237 -2.86 8.43 18.80
CA ASN A 237 -3.66 7.94 19.92
C ASN A 237 -3.02 8.26 21.28
N ASP A 238 -1.70 8.05 21.41
CA ASP A 238 -0.98 8.28 22.66
C ASP A 238 -0.70 9.76 22.91
N GLY A 239 -0.94 10.65 21.93
CA GLY A 239 -0.51 12.04 21.99
C GLY A 239 0.99 12.17 22.18
N ASN A 240 1.79 11.40 21.43
CA ASN A 240 3.24 11.29 21.59
C ASN A 240 4.00 11.41 20.25
N PHE A 241 4.16 12.64 19.77
CA PHE A 241 4.90 12.88 18.54
C PHE A 241 6.40 12.59 18.57
N HIS A 242 6.98 12.31 19.73
CA HIS A 242 8.39 11.85 19.78
C HIS A 242 8.56 10.46 19.13
N GLU A 243 7.55 9.58 19.23
CA GLU A 243 7.56 8.30 18.52
C GLU A 243 7.52 8.50 17.01
N LEU A 244 6.64 9.39 16.53
CA LEU A 244 6.53 9.72 15.11
C LEU A 244 7.83 10.33 14.57
N ASP A 245 8.43 11.29 15.28
CA ASP A 245 9.69 11.91 14.87
C ASP A 245 10.83 10.87 14.77
N HIS A 246 10.88 9.93 15.71
CA HIS A 246 11.85 8.84 15.64
C HIS A 246 11.62 7.96 14.39
N ALA A 247 10.37 7.59 14.12
CA ALA A 247 10.04 6.79 12.94
C ALA A 247 10.31 7.52 11.63
N LEU A 248 10.06 8.84 11.56
CA LEU A 248 10.37 9.66 10.39
C LEU A 248 11.87 9.78 10.13
N ARG A 249 12.70 9.94 11.16
CA ARG A 249 14.17 9.91 11.00
C ARG A 249 14.64 8.58 10.43
N ARG A 250 14.09 7.47 10.94
CA ARG A 250 14.41 6.14 10.41
C ARG A 250 13.89 5.95 8.98
N HIS A 251 12.73 6.51 8.67
CA HIS A 251 12.19 6.54 7.30
C HIS A 251 13.11 7.32 6.34
N ASP A 252 13.67 8.43 6.79
CA ASP A 252 14.62 9.22 6.01
C ASP A 252 15.91 8.45 5.70
N GLU A 253 16.38 7.58 6.62
CA GLU A 253 17.50 6.67 6.36
C GLU A 253 17.15 5.66 5.23
N PHE A 254 15.90 5.21 5.14
CA PHE A 254 15.47 4.33 4.04
C PHE A 254 15.51 5.05 2.70
N LEU A 255 15.15 6.33 2.66
CA LEU A 255 15.17 7.16 1.46
C LEU A 255 16.60 7.36 0.88
N ASP A 256 17.67 7.07 1.64
CA ASP A 256 19.02 6.98 1.11
C ASP A 256 19.21 5.82 0.13
N ALA A 257 18.42 4.75 0.28
CA ALA A 257 18.53 3.54 -0.51
C ALA A 257 17.36 3.37 -1.49
N PHE A 258 16.12 3.62 -1.04
CA PHE A 258 14.90 3.42 -1.83
C PHE A 258 13.76 4.29 -1.29
N ALA A 259 12.71 4.50 -2.09
CA ALA A 259 11.48 5.15 -1.65
C ALA A 259 10.49 4.06 -1.17
N PRO A 260 10.17 4.00 0.14
CA PRO A 260 9.24 3.00 0.66
C PRO A 260 7.81 3.20 0.15
N MET A 261 7.05 2.11 0.02
CA MET A 261 5.61 2.17 -0.15
C MET A 261 4.96 2.51 1.18
N THR A 262 4.41 3.73 1.28
CA THR A 262 3.80 4.27 2.51
C THR A 262 2.29 4.12 2.49
N PHE A 263 1.68 3.93 3.67
CA PHE A 263 0.23 3.79 3.81
C PHE A 263 -0.21 4.12 5.25
N VAL A 264 -1.48 4.40 5.43
CA VAL A 264 -2.13 4.56 6.75
C VAL A 264 -3.14 3.44 7.03
N GLY A 265 -3.45 2.64 6.03
CA GLY A 265 -4.29 1.45 6.09
C GLY A 265 -4.01 0.53 4.91
N ASN A 266 -4.30 -0.76 5.06
CA ASN A 266 -4.31 -1.77 4.00
C ASN A 266 -5.31 -2.88 4.36
N HIS A 267 -5.38 -3.92 3.53
CA HIS A 267 -6.33 -5.03 3.71
C HIS A 267 -5.97 -6.02 4.84
N ASP A 268 -4.80 -5.84 5.50
CA ASP A 268 -4.28 -6.73 6.56
C ASP A 268 -4.27 -6.10 7.94
N VAL A 269 -4.75 -4.86 8.07
CA VAL A 269 -4.76 -4.13 9.34
C VAL A 269 -6.13 -3.49 9.60
N THR A 270 -6.37 -3.15 10.85
CA THR A 270 -7.54 -2.33 11.22
C THR A 270 -7.51 -1.01 10.43
N ARG A 271 -8.64 -0.63 9.84
CA ARG A 271 -8.77 0.59 9.02
C ARG A 271 -8.42 1.85 9.80
N VAL A 272 -7.83 2.83 9.15
CA VAL A 272 -7.35 4.07 9.79
C VAL A 272 -8.43 4.77 10.61
N ALA A 273 -9.67 4.86 10.11
CA ALA A 273 -10.80 5.46 10.82
C ALA A 273 -11.31 4.64 12.01
N SER A 274 -10.85 3.39 12.17
CA SER A 274 -11.17 2.53 13.31
C SER A 274 -10.04 2.39 14.31
N VAL A 275 -8.78 2.51 13.88
CA VAL A 275 -7.62 2.41 14.76
C VAL A 275 -7.37 3.71 15.52
N LEU A 276 -7.79 4.84 14.97
CA LEU A 276 -7.66 6.14 15.62
C LEU A 276 -8.80 6.35 16.63
N ASP A 277 -8.42 6.66 17.88
CA ASP A 277 -9.36 6.91 18.99
C ASP A 277 -10.15 8.22 18.77
N ASP A 278 -9.51 9.26 18.22
CA ASP A 278 -10.15 10.51 17.85
C ASP A 278 -10.32 10.60 16.33
N PRO A 279 -11.57 10.63 15.83
CA PRO A 279 -11.83 10.71 14.39
C PRO A 279 -11.27 11.98 13.72
N ARG A 280 -11.00 13.06 14.46
CA ARG A 280 -10.37 14.28 13.92
C ARG A 280 -8.93 14.02 13.47
N HIS A 281 -8.27 13.00 14.03
CA HIS A 281 -6.88 12.67 13.72
C HIS A 281 -6.70 11.88 12.41
N VAL A 282 -7.79 11.47 11.75
CA VAL A 282 -7.72 10.91 10.39
C VAL A 282 -7.05 11.90 9.45
N GLU A 283 -7.40 13.20 9.54
CA GLU A 283 -6.78 14.24 8.72
C GLU A 283 -5.26 14.34 8.94
N HIS A 284 -4.78 14.19 10.19
CA HIS A 284 -3.35 14.19 10.51
C HIS A 284 -2.62 13.03 9.85
N ALA A 285 -3.21 11.82 9.88
CA ALA A 285 -2.64 10.64 9.24
C ALA A 285 -2.53 10.84 7.71
N LEU A 286 -3.53 11.45 7.07
CA LEU A 286 -3.51 11.76 5.63
C LEU A 286 -2.48 12.84 5.27
N VAL A 287 -2.35 13.87 6.09
CA VAL A 287 -1.32 14.91 5.93
C VAL A 287 0.07 14.27 5.98
N LEU A 288 0.32 13.43 6.97
CA LEU A 288 1.59 12.68 7.07
C LEU A 288 1.84 11.83 5.82
N LEU A 289 0.88 11.01 5.43
CA LEU A 289 1.00 10.12 4.25
C LEU A 289 1.39 10.90 2.99
N LEU A 290 0.79 12.07 2.77
CA LEU A 290 0.89 12.78 1.49
C LEU A 290 1.93 13.90 1.47
N THR A 291 2.54 14.22 2.64
CA THR A 291 3.64 15.22 2.74
C THR A 291 5.01 14.63 3.06
N THR A 292 5.11 13.34 3.39
CA THR A 292 6.39 12.65 3.61
C THR A 292 6.92 11.97 2.35
N GLY A 293 8.19 11.62 2.31
CA GLY A 293 8.81 10.87 1.21
C GLY A 293 8.18 9.48 1.01
N GLY A 294 8.44 8.86 -0.14
CA GLY A 294 7.97 7.51 -0.46
C GLY A 294 6.90 7.47 -1.55
N VAL A 295 6.26 6.29 -1.69
CA VAL A 295 5.21 5.98 -2.69
C VAL A 295 3.91 5.71 -1.94
N PRO A 296 2.96 6.67 -1.89
CA PRO A 296 1.73 6.50 -1.12
C PRO A 296 0.79 5.45 -1.72
N SER A 297 0.15 4.69 -0.83
CA SER A 297 -0.95 3.78 -1.14
C SER A 297 -2.16 4.12 -0.27
N ILE A 298 -3.33 4.23 -0.88
CA ILE A 298 -4.62 4.50 -0.24
C ILE A 298 -5.46 3.25 -0.39
N TYR A 299 -5.88 2.67 0.72
CA TYR A 299 -6.71 1.47 0.70
C TYR A 299 -8.17 1.84 0.40
N ALA A 300 -8.79 1.14 -0.55
CA ALA A 300 -10.16 1.40 -0.98
C ALA A 300 -11.14 1.48 0.20
N GLY A 301 -11.88 2.59 0.27
CA GLY A 301 -12.78 2.95 1.36
C GLY A 301 -12.15 3.84 2.42
N ASP A 302 -10.82 3.87 2.59
CA ASP A 302 -10.19 4.79 3.54
C ASP A 302 -10.34 6.25 3.09
N GLU A 303 -10.48 6.50 1.78
CA GLU A 303 -10.81 7.81 1.23
C GLU A 303 -12.20 8.33 1.64
N TRP A 304 -13.06 7.46 2.14
CA TRP A 304 -14.36 7.80 2.71
C TRP A 304 -14.47 7.53 4.21
N ALA A 305 -13.32 7.31 4.86
CA ALA A 305 -13.23 6.97 6.28
C ALA A 305 -14.04 5.70 6.66
N TYR A 306 -14.04 4.68 5.79
CA TYR A 306 -14.65 3.39 6.09
C TYR A 306 -14.05 2.82 7.38
N ARG A 307 -14.89 2.14 8.14
CA ARG A 307 -14.50 1.51 9.40
C ARG A 307 -14.44 0.00 9.24
N GLY A 308 -13.55 -0.62 9.98
CA GLY A 308 -13.40 -2.07 10.07
C GLY A 308 -12.28 -2.40 11.03
N VAL A 309 -12.50 -3.35 11.92
CA VAL A 309 -11.52 -3.81 12.90
C VAL A 309 -11.06 -5.20 12.49
N LYS A 310 -9.75 -5.37 12.35
CA LYS A 310 -9.16 -6.70 12.18
C LYS A 310 -9.16 -7.42 13.51
N GLU A 311 -9.64 -8.67 13.52
CA GLU A 311 -9.69 -9.53 14.70
C GLU A 311 -8.82 -10.77 14.51
N GLU A 312 -8.19 -11.23 15.59
CA GLU A 312 -7.37 -12.45 15.58
C GLU A 312 -8.26 -13.69 15.73
N ARG A 313 -9.05 -14.00 14.71
CA ARG A 313 -9.90 -15.20 14.62
C ARG A 313 -10.10 -15.58 13.17
N PHE A 314 -10.65 -16.75 12.92
CA PHE A 314 -11.10 -17.13 11.57
C PHE A 314 -12.15 -16.13 11.06
N GLY A 315 -11.98 -15.62 9.84
CA GLY A 315 -12.82 -14.56 9.28
C GLY A 315 -12.63 -13.19 9.93
N GLY A 316 -11.57 -12.99 10.72
CA GLY A 316 -11.28 -11.72 11.40
C GLY A 316 -10.91 -10.56 10.48
N ASP A 317 -10.58 -10.86 9.23
CA ASP A 317 -10.26 -9.85 8.19
C ASP A 317 -11.52 -9.34 7.45
N ASP A 318 -12.68 -9.99 7.59
CA ASP A 318 -13.87 -9.68 6.78
C ASP A 318 -14.31 -8.22 6.94
N ALA A 319 -14.25 -7.70 8.17
CA ALA A 319 -14.63 -6.31 8.47
C ALA A 319 -13.72 -5.28 7.80
N VAL A 320 -12.47 -5.62 7.51
CA VAL A 320 -11.51 -4.72 6.83
C VAL A 320 -11.51 -4.91 5.31
N ARG A 321 -12.19 -5.96 4.80
CA ARG A 321 -12.30 -6.32 3.38
C ARG A 321 -13.77 -6.32 2.88
N PRO A 322 -14.54 -5.23 3.10
CA PRO A 322 -15.97 -5.22 2.79
C PRO A 322 -16.22 -5.31 1.30
N GLU A 323 -17.46 -5.73 0.96
CA GLU A 323 -18.01 -5.56 -0.37
C GLU A 323 -18.32 -4.09 -0.63
N PHE A 324 -18.04 -3.63 -1.86
CA PHE A 324 -18.38 -2.30 -2.35
C PHE A 324 -19.58 -2.38 -3.28
N ALA A 325 -20.31 -1.26 -3.43
CA ALA A 325 -21.40 -1.15 -4.39
C ALA A 325 -20.92 -1.43 -5.83
N ALA A 326 -21.82 -1.76 -6.74
CA ALA A 326 -21.49 -2.01 -8.14
C ALA A 326 -20.86 -0.78 -8.80
N HIS A 327 -21.32 0.42 -8.45
CA HIS A 327 -20.82 1.68 -8.97
C HIS A 327 -20.55 2.66 -7.83
N PRO A 328 -19.56 3.59 -7.96
CA PRO A 328 -19.26 4.60 -6.94
C PRO A 328 -20.45 5.49 -6.55
N SER A 329 -21.38 5.72 -7.48
CA SER A 329 -22.59 6.52 -7.25
C SER A 329 -23.62 5.86 -6.36
N ASP A 330 -23.53 4.54 -6.17
CA ASP A 330 -24.49 3.74 -5.40
C ASP A 330 -24.05 3.57 -3.95
N ASP A 331 -22.78 3.92 -3.67
CA ASP A 331 -22.23 3.99 -2.34
C ASP A 331 -22.49 5.40 -1.78
N GLU A 332 -23.29 5.53 -0.73
CA GLU A 332 -23.46 6.83 -0.07
C GLU A 332 -22.17 7.20 0.65
N PRO A 333 -21.42 8.21 0.19
CA PRO A 333 -20.14 8.57 0.79
C PRO A 333 -20.36 9.15 2.18
N LEU A 334 -20.11 8.34 3.20
CA LEU A 334 -20.18 8.75 4.61
C LEU A 334 -19.12 9.80 4.97
N GLY A 335 -18.08 9.96 4.16
CA GLY A 335 -16.91 10.81 4.44
C GLY A 335 -16.54 11.74 3.30
N GLN A 336 -17.49 12.51 2.74
CA GLN A 336 -17.19 13.45 1.64
C GLN A 336 -16.08 14.45 1.97
N ASP A 337 -15.96 14.89 3.20
CA ASP A 337 -14.91 15.84 3.62
C ASP A 337 -13.54 15.14 3.60
N VAL A 338 -13.46 13.87 4.03
CA VAL A 338 -12.25 13.07 3.97
C VAL A 338 -11.84 12.79 2.52
N PHE A 339 -12.80 12.52 1.64
CA PHE A 339 -12.55 12.36 0.21
C PHE A 339 -11.98 13.63 -0.43
N ARG A 340 -12.59 14.81 -0.14
CA ARG A 340 -12.08 16.09 -0.63
C ARG A 340 -10.69 16.40 -0.09
N LEU A 341 -10.42 16.03 1.16
CA LEU A 341 -9.08 16.17 1.75
C LEU A 341 -8.06 15.31 1.02
N HIS A 342 -8.39 14.04 0.73
CA HIS A 342 -7.52 13.18 -0.11
C HIS A 342 -7.24 13.83 -1.46
N GLN A 343 -8.27 14.27 -2.19
CA GLN A 343 -8.10 14.93 -3.48
C GLN A 343 -7.19 16.16 -3.38
N TYR A 344 -7.39 16.97 -2.34
CA TYR A 344 -6.59 18.16 -2.12
C TYR A 344 -5.12 17.82 -1.87
N LEU A 345 -4.84 16.91 -0.94
CA LEU A 345 -3.48 16.52 -0.56
C LEU A 345 -2.78 15.75 -1.70
N ILE A 346 -3.49 14.89 -2.41
CA ILE A 346 -2.98 14.24 -3.64
C ILE A 346 -2.63 15.30 -4.68
N GLY A 347 -3.51 16.28 -4.89
CA GLY A 347 -3.26 17.40 -5.79
C GLY A 347 -2.03 18.22 -5.37
N LEU A 348 -1.86 18.46 -4.07
CA LEU A 348 -0.66 19.09 -3.53
C LEU A 348 0.58 18.27 -3.86
N ARG A 349 0.57 16.95 -3.58
CA ARG A 349 1.69 16.06 -3.85
C ARG A 349 2.02 16.00 -5.34
N ARG A 350 1.02 15.92 -6.22
CA ARG A 350 1.22 15.89 -7.68
C ARG A 350 1.85 17.18 -8.23
N ARG A 351 1.53 18.33 -7.65
CA ARG A 351 2.20 19.61 -7.97
C ARG A 351 3.61 19.71 -7.41
N ASN A 352 3.96 18.83 -6.45
CA ASN A 352 5.24 18.81 -5.76
C ASN A 352 5.88 17.41 -5.87
N PRO A 353 6.27 16.95 -7.08
CA PRO A 353 6.79 15.59 -7.29
C PRO A 353 8.09 15.33 -6.52
N TRP A 354 8.79 16.35 -6.08
CA TRP A 354 9.96 16.26 -5.21
C TRP A 354 9.63 15.63 -3.84
N LEU A 355 8.35 15.62 -3.44
CA LEU A 355 7.91 14.93 -2.22
C LEU A 355 8.19 13.42 -2.25
N HIS A 356 8.41 12.82 -3.41
CA HIS A 356 8.80 11.41 -3.51
C HIS A 356 10.13 11.11 -2.78
N GLU A 357 11.07 12.06 -2.81
CA GLU A 357 12.42 11.93 -2.23
C GLU A 357 12.58 12.82 -0.99
N ALA A 358 11.52 13.50 -0.56
CA ALA A 358 11.59 14.48 0.51
C ALA A 358 11.94 13.86 1.85
N ARG A 359 12.81 14.53 2.59
CA ARG A 359 13.19 14.18 3.96
C ARG A 359 12.54 15.12 4.94
N THR A 360 12.34 14.63 6.12
CA THR A 360 11.69 15.36 7.20
C THR A 360 12.71 15.84 8.25
N SER A 361 12.44 16.97 8.85
CA SER A 361 13.19 17.45 10.00
C SER A 361 12.29 18.20 10.97
N ALA A 362 12.37 17.86 12.26
CA ALA A 362 11.63 18.54 13.30
C ALA A 362 12.10 20.00 13.43
N LEU A 363 11.16 20.92 13.41
CA LEU A 363 11.36 22.35 13.71
C LEU A 363 10.86 22.69 15.13
N HIS A 364 9.74 22.09 15.54
CA HIS A 364 9.21 22.15 16.89
C HIS A 364 8.59 20.80 17.26
N LEU A 365 8.93 20.28 18.43
CA LEU A 365 8.49 18.95 18.86
C LEU A 365 8.18 18.95 20.36
N THR A 366 6.95 18.59 20.67
CA THR A 366 6.48 18.24 22.00
C THR A 366 5.67 16.94 21.92
N ASN A 367 5.11 16.47 23.00
CA ASN A 367 4.23 15.32 22.96
C ASN A 367 3.02 15.54 22.03
N ARG A 368 2.42 16.75 22.07
CA ARG A 368 1.14 17.04 21.41
C ARG A 368 1.22 18.02 20.23
N HIS A 369 2.40 18.59 19.97
CA HIS A 369 2.65 19.52 18.88
C HIS A 369 3.85 19.01 18.07
N TYR A 370 3.70 18.94 16.75
CA TYR A 370 4.80 18.59 15.86
C TYR A 370 4.80 19.51 14.66
N VAL A 371 5.86 20.32 14.53
CA VAL A 371 6.11 21.11 13.32
C VAL A 371 7.34 20.53 12.67
N TYR A 372 7.20 20.08 11.45
CA TYR A 372 8.31 19.53 10.68
C TYR A 372 8.44 20.21 9.31
N ARG A 373 9.65 20.25 8.82
CA ARG A 373 9.94 20.57 7.43
C ARG A 373 10.07 19.29 6.63
N THR A 374 9.39 19.20 5.49
CA THR A 374 9.64 18.20 4.46
C THR A 374 10.33 18.88 3.30
N GLN A 375 11.48 18.35 2.82
CA GLN A 375 12.36 19.06 1.89
C GLN A 375 13.07 18.11 0.94
N ALA A 376 13.22 18.54 -0.32
CA ALA A 376 14.16 17.97 -1.30
C ALA A 376 14.79 19.08 -2.15
N GLY A 377 16.12 19.20 -2.09
CA GLY A 377 16.84 20.32 -2.69
C GLY A 377 16.38 21.65 -2.10
N ASP A 378 16.03 22.61 -2.97
CA ASP A 378 15.54 23.93 -2.57
C ASP A 378 14.02 23.96 -2.30
N ASN A 379 13.30 22.86 -2.58
CA ASN A 379 11.86 22.79 -2.38
C ASN A 379 11.54 22.30 -0.96
N ALA A 380 10.62 22.98 -0.29
CA ALA A 380 10.21 22.61 1.05
C ALA A 380 8.72 22.91 1.31
N LEU A 381 8.14 22.17 2.25
CA LEU A 381 6.91 22.51 2.94
C LEU A 381 7.16 22.45 4.45
N VAL A 382 6.45 23.24 5.20
CA VAL A 382 6.37 23.18 6.66
C VAL A 382 4.99 22.69 7.04
N VAL A 383 4.95 21.64 7.83
CA VAL A 383 3.71 21.01 8.29
C VAL A 383 3.63 21.14 9.80
N ALA A 384 2.51 21.65 10.30
CA ALA A 384 2.24 21.74 11.71
C ALA A 384 1.05 20.84 12.07
N LEU A 385 1.25 19.99 13.07
CA LEU A 385 0.24 19.08 13.62
C LEU A 385 0.01 19.43 15.09
N ASN A 386 -1.25 19.49 15.47
CA ASN A 386 -1.69 19.79 16.83
C ASN A 386 -2.73 18.75 17.27
N VAL A 387 -2.43 17.96 18.30
CA VAL A 387 -3.36 17.01 18.93
C VAL A 387 -3.72 17.43 20.36
N ASP A 388 -3.48 18.71 20.71
CA ASP A 388 -3.87 19.31 21.98
C ASP A 388 -5.27 19.97 21.87
N ASP A 389 -5.92 20.13 23.03
CA ASP A 389 -7.18 20.87 23.17
C ASP A 389 -7.01 22.40 23.09
N THR A 390 -5.78 22.89 22.99
CA THR A 390 -5.44 24.32 22.88
C THR A 390 -4.84 24.65 21.52
N PRO A 391 -5.05 25.85 20.97
CA PRO A 391 -4.44 26.29 19.72
C PRO A 391 -2.91 26.29 19.81
N LEU A 392 -2.25 25.88 18.74
CA LEU A 392 -0.80 26.01 18.56
C LEU A 392 -0.50 27.24 17.70
N ARG A 393 0.35 28.15 18.20
CA ARG A 393 0.89 29.26 17.41
C ARG A 393 2.29 28.94 16.92
N VAL A 394 2.48 29.11 15.62
CA VAL A 394 3.73 28.81 14.91
C VAL A 394 4.24 30.09 14.28
N SER A 395 5.24 30.70 14.89
CA SER A 395 5.97 31.84 14.30
C SER A 395 7.00 31.32 13.28
N LEU A 396 6.83 31.66 12.01
CA LEU A 396 7.75 31.22 10.95
C LEU A 396 9.15 31.84 11.10
N SER A 397 9.22 33.07 11.61
CA SER A 397 10.50 33.74 11.87
C SER A 397 11.30 33.05 12.98
N GLU A 398 10.66 32.57 14.05
CA GLU A 398 11.31 31.79 15.11
C GLU A 398 11.83 30.44 14.61
N LEU A 399 11.19 29.87 13.56
CA LEU A 399 11.62 28.66 12.90
C LEU A 399 12.71 28.92 11.81
N GLY A 400 13.16 30.17 11.66
CA GLY A 400 14.18 30.54 10.68
C GLY A 400 13.68 30.56 9.23
N ILE A 401 12.36 30.74 9.02
CA ILE A 401 11.72 30.67 7.70
C ILE A 401 11.39 32.06 7.17
N GLY A 402 11.19 33.05 8.06
CA GLY A 402 10.76 34.40 7.69
C GLY A 402 9.23 34.45 7.49
N SER A 403 8.77 34.49 6.24
CA SER A 403 7.35 34.42 5.86
C SER A 403 7.08 33.20 4.95
N GLY A 404 5.84 32.80 4.84
CA GLY A 404 5.44 31.70 3.96
C GLY A 404 4.01 31.87 3.45
N ARG A 405 3.62 31.03 2.49
CA ARG A 405 2.26 30.98 1.98
C ARG A 405 1.52 29.82 2.63
N LEU A 406 0.43 30.11 3.37
CA LEU A 406 -0.45 29.05 3.88
C LEU A 406 -1.09 28.32 2.70
N VAL A 407 -0.74 27.03 2.54
CA VAL A 407 -1.21 26.19 1.44
C VAL A 407 -2.51 25.50 1.81
N ALA A 408 -2.58 24.96 3.04
CA ALA A 408 -3.75 24.23 3.55
C ALA A 408 -3.78 24.26 5.08
N GLY A 409 -4.94 24.02 5.67
CA GLY A 409 -5.09 23.86 7.11
C GLY A 409 -6.52 23.54 7.51
N SER A 410 -6.71 22.98 8.70
CA SER A 410 -8.02 22.71 9.27
C SER A 410 -8.76 24.04 9.51
N GLY A 411 -9.83 24.27 8.72
CA GLY A 411 -10.70 25.45 8.89
C GLY A 411 -10.09 26.79 8.47
N ALA A 412 -8.91 26.84 7.85
CA ALA A 412 -8.26 28.06 7.40
C ALA A 412 -8.43 28.27 5.88
N PRO A 413 -8.69 29.51 5.42
CA PRO A 413 -8.64 29.80 3.99
C PRO A 413 -7.18 29.69 3.51
N ALA A 414 -6.96 28.84 2.51
CA ALA A 414 -5.67 28.70 1.82
C ALA A 414 -5.28 29.99 1.07
N GLU A 415 -3.97 30.15 0.80
CA GLU A 415 -3.35 31.17 -0.08
C GLU A 415 -3.06 32.54 0.51
N ALA A 416 -3.02 32.70 1.83
CA ALA A 416 -2.53 33.92 2.46
C ALA A 416 -1.02 33.86 2.71
N THR A 417 -0.31 34.98 2.50
CA THR A 417 1.05 35.15 3.02
C THR A 417 0.97 35.37 4.52
N VAL A 418 1.72 34.60 5.29
CA VAL A 418 1.68 34.57 6.75
C VAL A 418 3.10 34.60 7.34
N ASP A 419 3.25 35.31 8.46
CA ASP A 419 4.46 35.28 9.29
C ASP A 419 4.24 34.39 10.53
N GLU A 420 2.99 34.16 10.87
CA GLU A 420 2.54 33.27 11.96
C GLU A 420 1.31 32.48 11.51
N VAL A 421 1.23 31.24 11.94
CA VAL A 421 0.09 30.36 11.72
C VAL A 421 -0.49 29.93 13.06
N GLU A 422 -1.78 30.13 13.27
CA GLU A 422 -2.51 29.53 14.37
C GLU A 422 -3.18 28.23 13.91
N VAL A 423 -2.75 27.11 14.49
CA VAL A 423 -3.31 25.78 14.24
C VAL A 423 -4.34 25.48 15.31
N ALA A 424 -5.58 25.28 14.90
CA ALA A 424 -6.68 24.97 15.81
C ALA A 424 -6.42 23.75 16.71
N PRO A 425 -7.11 23.59 17.83
CA PRO A 425 -7.11 22.33 18.58
C PRO A 425 -7.43 21.15 17.68
N HIS A 426 -6.68 20.07 17.79
CA HIS A 426 -6.77 18.88 16.92
C HIS A 426 -6.75 19.21 15.42
N GLY A 427 -5.99 20.23 15.06
CA GLY A 427 -5.87 20.71 13.69
C GLY A 427 -4.49 20.54 13.11
N TRP A 428 -4.35 20.97 11.88
CA TRP A 428 -3.10 20.94 11.12
C TRP A 428 -2.99 22.11 10.16
N ALA A 429 -1.76 22.41 9.72
CA ALA A 429 -1.50 23.40 8.67
C ALA A 429 -0.31 23.02 7.82
N ILE A 430 -0.30 23.44 6.55
CA ILE A 430 0.80 23.28 5.59
C ILE A 430 1.14 24.66 5.05
N VAL A 431 2.41 25.03 5.14
CA VAL A 431 2.97 26.29 4.66
C VAL A 431 4.07 26.01 3.64
N ALA A 432 4.05 26.73 2.52
CA ALA A 432 5.18 26.80 1.57
C ALA A 432 6.04 28.01 1.94
N PRO A 433 7.30 27.81 2.33
CA PRO A 433 8.25 28.87 2.65
C PRO A 433 8.52 29.82 1.49
#